data_4ecac2c356034e08186441e9dcba15af
#
_entry.id   4ecac2c356034e08186441e9dcba15af
#
_cell.length_a   1.000
_cell.length_b   1.000
_cell.length_c   1.000
_cell.angle_alpha   90.00
_cell.angle_beta   90.00
_cell.angle_gamma   90.00
#
_symmetry.space_group_name_H-M   'P 1'
#
loop_
_entity.id
_entity.type
_entity.pdbx_description
1 polymer ?
#
loop_
_entity_poly.entity_id
_entity_poly.type
_entity_poly.pdbx_seq_one_letter_code
_entity_poly.pdbx_strand_id
1 'polypeptide(L)'
;MANTLFDKIWDAHVVQQVEDGPTQLYIDRLYCHEVTSPQAFAGMRARGLKCFRPDHIYCMPDHNTPTHDQDKPIEDPVSKTQVDTLAKNAEDFGLNHFGMMHPKNGIIHVVGPERGLTLPGMTIVCGDSHTSTHGAMGAVAFGIGTSEVEMVLASQCILQARPKTMRITIDGELGKGVTAKDMALYMMSKMTTSGATGFFVEYAGSAVRNLTMEGRLTLCNLSIEMGARGGMVAPDDTTFEYIKDREYAPKGEAWDKALAYWKTLKSDDDAVFDKEVRYDAADIQPMITYGTNPGMGMGITEQIPQSDGTASFEKSLNYMGFQAGEGLLGKKIDYVFLGACTNGRIEDFRAFASIVKGYRKADNVIAWLVPGSWMVDAQIREEGLDKVLAEAGFAIRQPGCSACLAMNDDKIPAGKYAVSTSNRNFEGRQGPGSRTLLASPLTAAAAAITGVITDPREFM
;
A
#
# COMPACT_ATOMS: atom_id res chain seq x y z
N MET A 1 -12.05 -4.54 31.34
CA MET A 1 -11.31 -5.56 30.57
C MET A 1 -10.17 -4.86 29.87
N ALA A 2 -9.06 -5.53 29.68
CA ALA A 2 -7.97 -5.00 28.90
C ALA A 2 -8.35 -4.97 27.42
N ASN A 3 -8.04 -3.88 26.73
CA ASN A 3 -8.45 -3.62 25.35
C ASN A 3 -7.25 -3.61 24.42
N THR A 4 -7.41 -4.21 23.23
CA THR A 4 -6.47 -4.03 22.14
C THR A 4 -6.56 -2.60 21.59
N LEU A 5 -5.56 -2.17 20.83
CA LEU A 5 -5.63 -0.89 20.10
C LEU A 5 -6.85 -0.84 19.19
N PHE A 6 -7.15 -1.96 18.51
CA PHE A 6 -8.34 -2.07 17.67
C PHE A 6 -9.62 -1.83 18.49
N ASP A 7 -9.77 -2.48 19.67
CA ASP A 7 -10.94 -2.32 20.51
C ASP A 7 -11.15 -0.87 20.94
N LYS A 8 -10.08 -0.20 21.38
CA LYS A 8 -10.12 1.20 21.83
C LYS A 8 -10.65 2.13 20.74
N ILE A 9 -10.21 1.93 19.49
CA ILE A 9 -10.65 2.77 18.38
C ILE A 9 -12.06 2.36 17.93
N TRP A 10 -12.29 1.07 17.75
CA TRP A 10 -13.60 0.57 17.31
C TRP A 10 -14.71 1.01 18.28
N ASP A 11 -14.55 0.75 19.57
CA ASP A 11 -15.57 1.04 20.56
C ASP A 11 -15.86 2.54 20.71
N ALA A 12 -14.85 3.40 20.50
CA ALA A 12 -15.03 4.85 20.47
C ALA A 12 -15.87 5.34 19.26
N HIS A 13 -16.02 4.52 18.21
CA HIS A 13 -16.76 4.86 17.00
C HIS A 13 -18.09 4.13 16.85
N VAL A 14 -18.46 3.29 17.81
CA VAL A 14 -19.76 2.60 17.81
C VAL A 14 -20.87 3.61 18.03
N VAL A 15 -21.73 3.78 17.04
CA VAL A 15 -22.95 4.57 17.14
C VAL A 15 -24.08 3.74 17.76
N GLN A 16 -24.21 2.51 17.29
CA GLN A 16 -25.21 1.56 17.76
C GLN A 16 -24.77 0.13 17.47
N GLN A 17 -25.03 -0.77 18.41
CA GLN A 17 -24.99 -2.21 18.17
C GLN A 17 -26.40 -2.66 17.77
N VAL A 18 -26.54 -3.21 16.56
CA VAL A 18 -27.81 -3.81 16.13
C VAL A 18 -27.99 -5.13 16.89
N GLU A 19 -29.17 -5.37 17.45
CA GLU A 19 -29.48 -6.61 18.15
C GLU A 19 -29.33 -7.79 17.18
N ASP A 20 -28.53 -8.78 17.57
CA ASP A 20 -28.17 -9.96 16.76
C ASP A 20 -27.61 -9.61 15.35
N GLY A 21 -27.04 -8.42 15.20
CA GLY A 21 -26.63 -7.89 13.92
C GLY A 21 -25.26 -7.18 13.94
N PRO A 22 -24.95 -6.47 12.87
CA PRO A 22 -23.69 -5.73 12.75
C PRO A 22 -23.65 -4.50 13.65
N THR A 23 -22.44 -3.96 13.84
CA THR A 23 -22.21 -2.68 14.49
C THR A 23 -22.42 -1.54 13.48
N GLN A 24 -23.18 -0.51 13.84
CA GLN A 24 -23.18 0.76 13.16
C GLN A 24 -21.97 1.57 13.63
N LEU A 25 -21.02 1.76 12.71
CA LEU A 25 -19.75 2.41 12.98
C LEU A 25 -19.70 3.79 12.32
N TYR A 26 -19.33 4.82 13.09
CA TYR A 26 -19.04 6.14 12.55
C TYR A 26 -17.70 6.11 11.80
N ILE A 27 -17.61 6.85 10.70
CA ILE A 27 -16.41 6.93 9.85
C ILE A 27 -15.88 8.36 9.83
N ASP A 28 -14.64 8.56 10.32
CA ASP A 28 -14.02 9.88 10.36
C ASP A 28 -13.59 10.38 8.98
N ARG A 29 -13.16 9.46 8.11
CA ARG A 29 -12.63 9.82 6.80
C ARG A 29 -13.08 8.86 5.70
N LEU A 30 -13.63 9.42 4.64
CA LEU A 30 -13.88 8.69 3.40
C LEU A 30 -12.94 9.21 2.31
N TYR A 31 -12.21 8.30 1.69
CA TYR A 31 -11.48 8.58 0.46
C TYR A 31 -12.23 8.01 -0.75
N CYS A 32 -12.28 8.79 -1.84
CA CYS A 32 -12.93 8.39 -3.09
C CYS A 32 -11.95 8.50 -4.25
N HIS A 33 -11.91 7.47 -5.08
CA HIS A 33 -11.19 7.50 -6.35
C HIS A 33 -12.13 7.18 -7.52
N GLU A 34 -11.64 7.35 -8.74
CA GLU A 34 -12.46 7.33 -9.95
C GLU A 34 -13.03 5.97 -10.34
N VAL A 35 -12.47 4.86 -9.80
CA VAL A 35 -12.88 3.50 -10.22
C VAL A 35 -14.11 3.01 -9.45
N THR A 36 -14.16 3.18 -8.12
CA THR A 36 -15.17 2.55 -7.26
C THR A 36 -16.25 3.50 -6.75
N SER A 37 -16.09 4.81 -6.93
CA SER A 37 -17.04 5.80 -6.40
C SER A 37 -18.19 6.20 -7.34
N PRO A 38 -18.12 6.08 -8.68
CA PRO A 38 -19.15 6.63 -9.58
C PRO A 38 -20.56 6.12 -9.32
N GLN A 39 -20.71 4.81 -9.05
CA GLN A 39 -22.04 4.21 -8.79
C GLN A 39 -22.61 4.67 -7.44
N ALA A 40 -21.77 4.89 -6.41
CA ALA A 40 -22.21 5.43 -5.14
C ALA A 40 -22.83 6.84 -5.31
N PHE A 41 -22.17 7.71 -6.06
CA PHE A 41 -22.70 9.05 -6.38
C PHE A 41 -23.96 8.99 -7.25
N ALA A 42 -24.04 8.03 -8.18
CA ALA A 42 -25.27 7.82 -8.97
C ALA A 42 -26.44 7.40 -8.06
N GLY A 43 -26.21 6.52 -7.09
CA GLY A 43 -27.20 6.13 -6.08
C GLY A 43 -27.65 7.32 -5.22
N MET A 44 -26.72 8.15 -4.77
CA MET A 44 -27.03 9.40 -4.04
C MET A 44 -27.96 10.31 -4.85
N ARG A 45 -27.66 10.55 -6.13
CA ARG A 45 -28.51 11.36 -7.01
C ARG A 45 -29.90 10.75 -7.22
N ALA A 46 -29.96 9.47 -7.52
CA ALA A 46 -31.24 8.77 -7.75
C ALA A 46 -32.17 8.83 -6.53
N ARG A 47 -31.62 8.88 -5.34
CA ARG A 47 -32.36 8.98 -4.07
C ARG A 47 -32.53 10.41 -3.56
N GLY A 48 -31.99 11.42 -4.26
CA GLY A 48 -32.04 12.83 -3.84
C GLY A 48 -31.28 13.11 -2.53
N LEU A 49 -30.26 12.31 -2.22
CA LEU A 49 -29.47 12.43 -1.00
C LEU A 49 -28.34 13.45 -1.15
N LYS A 50 -27.97 14.08 -0.05
CA LYS A 50 -26.81 14.98 0.07
C LYS A 50 -25.74 14.30 0.91
N CYS A 51 -24.48 14.68 0.71
CA CYS A 51 -23.41 14.26 1.60
C CYS A 51 -23.61 14.85 3.00
N PHE A 52 -23.47 13.99 4.02
CA PHE A 52 -23.66 14.40 5.42
C PHE A 52 -22.50 15.26 5.94
N ARG A 53 -21.26 14.87 5.65
CA ARG A 53 -20.04 15.58 6.07
C ARG A 53 -19.09 15.73 4.87
N PRO A 54 -19.36 16.67 3.95
CA PRO A 54 -18.50 16.89 2.78
C PRO A 54 -17.05 17.21 3.14
N ASP A 55 -16.81 17.86 4.28
CA ASP A 55 -15.50 18.21 4.83
C ASP A 55 -14.67 16.99 5.26
N HIS A 56 -15.29 15.83 5.44
CA HIS A 56 -14.61 14.56 5.79
C HIS A 56 -14.31 13.68 4.56
N ILE A 57 -14.65 14.14 3.35
CA ILE A 57 -14.54 13.36 2.13
C ILE A 57 -13.49 13.99 1.21
N TYR A 58 -12.55 13.17 0.76
CA TYR A 58 -11.47 13.57 -0.15
C TYR A 58 -11.46 12.71 -1.39
N CYS A 59 -11.48 13.36 -2.55
CA CYS A 59 -11.52 12.72 -3.87
C CYS A 59 -10.20 12.95 -4.61
N MET A 60 -9.59 11.87 -5.10
CA MET A 60 -8.34 11.90 -5.88
C MET A 60 -8.38 10.82 -6.96
N PRO A 61 -8.16 11.16 -8.24
CA PRO A 61 -7.91 10.15 -9.25
C PRO A 61 -6.47 9.64 -9.13
N ASP A 62 -6.27 8.32 -9.17
CA ASP A 62 -4.96 7.70 -9.03
C ASP A 62 -4.76 6.41 -9.85
N HIS A 63 -5.83 5.74 -10.25
CA HIS A 63 -5.77 4.46 -10.96
C HIS A 63 -5.69 4.62 -12.49
N ASN A 64 -6.53 5.49 -13.06
CA ASN A 64 -6.65 5.72 -14.50
C ASN A 64 -5.87 6.96 -14.98
N THR A 65 -5.04 7.53 -14.12
CA THR A 65 -4.18 8.65 -14.49
C THR A 65 -2.97 8.15 -15.27
N PRO A 66 -2.62 8.77 -16.42
CA PRO A 66 -1.35 8.47 -17.09
C PRO A 66 -0.18 8.88 -16.21
N THR A 67 1.00 8.27 -16.40
CA THR A 67 2.23 8.63 -15.69
C THR A 67 3.21 9.43 -16.55
N HIS A 68 2.70 9.97 -17.63
CA HIS A 68 3.38 10.91 -18.53
C HIS A 68 2.36 11.87 -19.13
N ASP A 69 2.80 13.03 -19.54
CA ASP A 69 1.97 14.03 -20.25
C ASP A 69 0.64 14.35 -19.52
N GLN A 70 0.65 14.41 -18.19
CA GLN A 70 -0.57 14.67 -17.39
C GLN A 70 -1.15 16.08 -17.61
N ASP A 71 -0.39 16.97 -18.22
CA ASP A 71 -0.82 18.30 -18.66
C ASP A 71 -1.66 18.25 -19.96
N LYS A 72 -1.72 17.10 -20.62
CA LYS A 72 -2.53 16.85 -21.81
C LYS A 72 -3.81 16.10 -21.47
N PRO A 73 -4.84 16.14 -22.34
CA PRO A 73 -6.04 15.32 -22.17
C PRO A 73 -5.69 13.82 -22.15
N ILE A 74 -6.37 13.07 -21.26
CA ILE A 74 -6.24 11.60 -21.22
C ILE A 74 -6.75 11.05 -22.57
N GLU A 75 -5.92 10.28 -23.25
CA GLU A 75 -6.23 9.73 -24.60
C GLU A 75 -7.25 8.58 -24.53
N ASP A 76 -7.13 7.70 -23.52
CA ASP A 76 -8.09 6.60 -23.34
C ASP A 76 -9.46 7.13 -22.90
N PRO A 77 -10.54 6.92 -23.73
CA PRO A 77 -11.85 7.50 -23.43
C PRO A 77 -12.48 6.95 -22.15
N VAL A 78 -12.16 5.72 -21.75
CA VAL A 78 -12.71 5.08 -20.53
C VAL A 78 -12.08 5.72 -19.32
N SER A 79 -10.76 5.80 -19.29
CA SER A 79 -9.98 6.45 -18.20
C SER A 79 -10.39 7.92 -18.07
N LYS A 80 -10.48 8.64 -19.19
CA LYS A 80 -10.94 10.03 -19.22
C LYS A 80 -12.32 10.18 -18.60
N THR A 81 -13.29 9.35 -18.99
CA THR A 81 -14.64 9.40 -18.48
C THR A 81 -14.69 9.18 -16.97
N GLN A 82 -13.90 8.25 -16.43
CA GLN A 82 -13.85 7.95 -15.01
C GLN A 82 -13.26 9.11 -14.22
N VAL A 83 -12.14 9.69 -14.67
CA VAL A 83 -11.50 10.84 -14.03
C VAL A 83 -12.41 12.08 -14.05
N ASP A 84 -13.01 12.39 -15.20
CA ASP A 84 -13.95 13.51 -15.36
C ASP A 84 -15.20 13.31 -14.48
N THR A 85 -15.70 12.08 -14.37
CA THR A 85 -16.84 11.74 -13.53
C THR A 85 -16.54 11.97 -12.05
N LEU A 86 -15.34 11.61 -11.57
CA LEU A 86 -14.94 11.89 -10.20
C LEU A 86 -14.90 13.39 -9.93
N ALA A 87 -14.30 14.18 -10.83
CA ALA A 87 -14.22 15.63 -10.72
C ALA A 87 -15.62 16.26 -10.63
N LYS A 88 -16.52 15.85 -11.56
CA LYS A 88 -17.92 16.29 -11.55
C LYS A 88 -18.67 15.90 -10.27
N ASN A 89 -18.47 14.68 -9.78
CA ASN A 89 -19.08 14.22 -8.53
C ASN A 89 -18.61 15.07 -7.35
N ALA A 90 -17.31 15.35 -7.27
CA ALA A 90 -16.76 16.18 -6.20
C ALA A 90 -17.31 17.61 -6.23
N GLU A 91 -17.46 18.20 -7.43
CA GLU A 91 -18.08 19.52 -7.61
C GLU A 91 -19.57 19.51 -7.21
N ASP A 92 -20.37 18.58 -7.75
CA ASP A 92 -21.81 18.49 -7.51
C ASP A 92 -22.16 18.30 -6.02
N PHE A 93 -21.30 17.61 -5.26
CA PHE A 93 -21.50 17.32 -3.84
C PHE A 93 -20.67 18.21 -2.88
N GLY A 94 -19.89 19.16 -3.42
CA GLY A 94 -19.09 20.11 -2.63
C GLY A 94 -17.96 19.45 -1.83
N LEU A 95 -17.27 18.46 -2.42
CA LEU A 95 -16.25 17.66 -1.76
C LEU A 95 -14.84 18.23 -1.99
N ASN A 96 -13.90 17.85 -1.12
CA ASN A 96 -12.49 18.13 -1.35
C ASN A 96 -11.98 17.28 -2.54
N HIS A 97 -11.43 17.95 -3.56
CA HIS A 97 -10.95 17.30 -4.77
C HIS A 97 -9.51 17.72 -5.09
N PHE A 98 -8.62 16.76 -5.15
CA PHE A 98 -7.25 16.92 -5.63
C PHE A 98 -7.13 16.22 -7.00
N GLY A 99 -7.60 16.92 -8.04
CA GLY A 99 -7.59 16.39 -9.40
C GLY A 99 -6.20 16.18 -9.97
N MET A 100 -6.09 15.52 -11.12
CA MET A 100 -4.84 15.35 -11.84
C MET A 100 -4.13 16.69 -12.04
N MET A 101 -2.81 16.76 -11.89
CA MET A 101 -1.99 17.99 -11.86
C MET A 101 -2.20 18.93 -10.66
N HIS A 102 -3.14 18.66 -9.77
CA HIS A 102 -3.21 19.42 -8.52
C HIS A 102 -1.97 19.10 -7.66
N PRO A 103 -1.29 20.10 -7.05
CA PRO A 103 -0.06 19.85 -6.26
C PRO A 103 -0.19 18.89 -5.08
N LYS A 104 -1.42 18.61 -4.68
CA LYS A 104 -1.74 17.65 -3.60
C LYS A 104 -2.23 16.32 -4.14
N ASN A 105 -2.25 16.10 -5.47
CA ASN A 105 -2.66 14.84 -6.05
C ASN A 105 -1.58 13.78 -5.93
N GLY A 106 -2.03 12.55 -5.95
CA GLY A 106 -1.25 11.32 -5.93
C GLY A 106 -2.11 10.14 -5.53
N ILE A 107 -1.48 9.03 -5.28
CA ILE A 107 -2.14 7.83 -4.79
C ILE A 107 -2.75 8.12 -3.41
N ILE A 108 -4.04 7.86 -3.25
CA ILE A 108 -4.81 8.16 -2.03
C ILE A 108 -4.10 7.67 -0.76
N HIS A 109 -3.57 6.44 -0.79
CA HIS A 109 -2.89 5.81 0.35
C HIS A 109 -1.47 6.33 0.60
N VAL A 110 -0.97 7.20 -0.28
CA VAL A 110 0.26 8.00 -0.07
C VAL A 110 -0.13 9.40 0.43
N VAL A 111 -1.04 10.08 -0.26
CA VAL A 111 -1.46 11.45 0.04
C VAL A 111 -2.11 11.58 1.42
N GLY A 112 -2.97 10.64 1.81
CA GLY A 112 -3.64 10.66 3.11
C GLY A 112 -2.68 10.82 4.30
N PRO A 113 -1.69 9.92 4.46
CA PRO A 113 -0.66 10.03 5.49
C PRO A 113 0.27 11.24 5.30
N GLU A 114 0.81 11.45 4.10
CA GLU A 114 1.81 12.50 3.87
C GLU A 114 1.30 13.92 4.08
N ARG A 115 -0.01 14.15 3.94
CA ARG A 115 -0.63 15.44 4.17
C ARG A 115 -1.18 15.62 5.58
N GLY A 116 -1.19 14.57 6.41
CA GLY A 116 -1.81 14.61 7.73
C GLY A 116 -3.34 14.54 7.71
N LEU A 117 -3.92 14.00 6.62
CA LEU A 117 -5.35 13.71 6.51
C LEU A 117 -5.73 12.44 7.27
N THR A 118 -4.76 11.54 7.43
CA THR A 118 -4.84 10.32 8.24
C THR A 118 -4.18 10.57 9.57
N LEU A 119 -4.91 10.38 10.67
CA LEU A 119 -4.43 10.62 12.03
C LEU A 119 -4.69 9.39 12.92
N PRO A 120 -3.91 9.21 13.99
CA PRO A 120 -4.14 8.14 14.96
C PRO A 120 -5.55 8.20 15.57
N GLY A 121 -6.14 7.03 15.78
CA GLY A 121 -7.46 6.90 16.40
C GLY A 121 -8.64 7.10 15.46
N MET A 122 -8.43 7.40 14.17
CA MET A 122 -9.50 7.55 13.19
C MET A 122 -10.02 6.20 12.69
N THR A 123 -11.27 6.22 12.22
CA THR A 123 -11.85 5.21 11.33
C THR A 123 -11.80 5.74 9.89
N ILE A 124 -11.22 4.98 8.97
CA ILE A 124 -10.94 5.42 7.60
C ILE A 124 -11.40 4.34 6.61
N VAL A 125 -12.14 4.76 5.59
CA VAL A 125 -12.60 3.86 4.53
C VAL A 125 -12.38 4.43 3.13
N CYS A 126 -12.26 3.53 2.17
CA CYS A 126 -12.16 3.82 0.74
C CYS A 126 -12.67 2.60 -0.04
N GLY A 127 -13.07 2.79 -1.28
CA GLY A 127 -13.43 1.69 -2.19
C GLY A 127 -12.25 0.84 -2.68
N ASP A 128 -11.12 0.86 -2.00
CA ASP A 128 -9.89 0.12 -2.29
C ASP A 128 -9.44 -0.68 -1.06
N SER A 129 -9.05 -1.94 -1.29
CA SER A 129 -8.60 -2.84 -0.22
C SER A 129 -7.33 -2.34 0.47
N HIS A 130 -6.42 -1.63 -0.24
CA HIS A 130 -5.18 -1.09 0.34
C HIS A 130 -5.39 0.11 1.27
N THR A 131 -6.65 0.46 1.57
CA THR A 131 -7.01 1.39 2.66
C THR A 131 -6.39 0.95 4.00
N SER A 132 -6.10 -0.35 4.17
CA SER A 132 -5.34 -0.88 5.31
C SER A 132 -4.01 -0.15 5.56
N THR A 133 -3.41 0.46 4.54
CA THR A 133 -2.20 1.28 4.64
C THR A 133 -2.28 2.32 5.77
N HIS A 134 -3.43 2.96 5.92
CA HIS A 134 -3.64 4.03 6.90
C HIS A 134 -3.56 3.53 8.35
N GLY A 135 -3.68 2.22 8.58
CA GLY A 135 -3.51 1.62 9.90
C GLY A 135 -2.09 1.76 10.47
N ALA A 136 -1.09 2.01 9.63
CA ALA A 136 0.26 2.34 10.06
C ALA A 136 0.35 3.59 10.94
N MET A 137 -0.63 4.50 10.80
CA MET A 137 -0.77 5.70 11.61
C MET A 137 -1.51 5.45 12.94
N GLY A 138 -1.88 4.20 13.25
CA GLY A 138 -2.72 3.89 14.41
C GLY A 138 -4.21 4.20 14.18
N ALA A 139 -4.71 3.99 12.97
CA ALA A 139 -6.10 4.13 12.58
C ALA A 139 -6.75 2.76 12.32
N VAL A 140 -8.06 2.63 12.48
CA VAL A 140 -8.83 1.50 11.98
C VAL A 140 -9.25 1.80 10.55
N ALA A 141 -8.51 1.23 9.60
CA ALA A 141 -8.65 1.56 8.19
C ALA A 141 -8.87 0.30 7.34
N PHE A 142 -9.87 0.32 6.48
CA PHE A 142 -10.23 -0.85 5.65
C PHE A 142 -11.00 -0.50 4.38
N GLY A 143 -10.89 -1.37 3.39
CA GLY A 143 -11.62 -1.23 2.13
C GLY A 143 -13.10 -1.59 2.28
N ILE A 144 -13.97 -0.90 1.53
CA ILE A 144 -15.42 -1.10 1.52
C ILE A 144 -15.96 -1.21 0.10
N GLY A 145 -17.14 -1.79 -0.03
CA GLY A 145 -17.84 -1.88 -1.32
C GLY A 145 -18.52 -0.57 -1.72
N THR A 146 -18.87 -0.45 -2.99
CA THR A 146 -19.51 0.75 -3.56
C THR A 146 -20.81 1.15 -2.84
N SER A 147 -21.64 0.18 -2.44
CA SER A 147 -22.88 0.45 -1.68
C SER A 147 -22.58 1.01 -0.29
N GLU A 148 -21.47 0.58 0.33
CA GLU A 148 -21.03 1.11 1.62
C GLU A 148 -20.44 2.54 1.46
N VAL A 149 -19.77 2.83 0.33
CA VAL A 149 -19.37 4.20 -0.01
C VAL A 149 -20.58 5.12 -0.04
N GLU A 150 -21.70 4.70 -0.70
CA GLU A 150 -22.95 5.46 -0.71
C GLU A 150 -23.49 5.70 0.71
N MET A 151 -23.46 4.67 1.58
CA MET A 151 -23.89 4.79 2.97
C MET A 151 -23.06 5.82 3.73
N VAL A 152 -21.74 5.81 3.60
CA VAL A 152 -20.85 6.77 4.26
C VAL A 152 -21.06 8.19 3.72
N LEU A 153 -21.20 8.35 2.40
CA LEU A 153 -21.55 9.65 1.80
C LEU A 153 -22.83 10.23 2.43
N ALA A 154 -23.86 9.40 2.60
CA ALA A 154 -25.17 9.85 3.07
C ALA A 154 -25.26 10.04 4.58
N SER A 155 -24.52 9.27 5.40
CA SER A 155 -24.73 9.20 6.84
C SER A 155 -23.47 9.28 7.69
N GLN A 156 -22.30 9.23 7.09
CA GLN A 156 -20.98 9.07 7.75
C GLN A 156 -20.88 7.79 8.60
N CYS A 157 -21.75 6.81 8.36
CA CYS A 157 -21.78 5.55 9.08
C CYS A 157 -21.86 4.38 8.12
N ILE A 158 -21.40 3.21 8.60
CA ILE A 158 -21.58 1.92 7.91
C ILE A 158 -22.00 0.84 8.90
N LEU A 159 -22.53 -0.27 8.38
CA LEU A 159 -22.82 -1.47 9.15
C LEU A 159 -21.72 -2.49 8.91
N GLN A 160 -20.97 -2.87 9.97
CA GLN A 160 -19.85 -3.80 9.87
C GLN A 160 -19.92 -4.87 10.95
N ALA A 161 -19.66 -6.11 10.57
CA ALA A 161 -19.36 -7.16 11.55
C ALA A 161 -17.99 -6.88 12.17
N ARG A 162 -17.88 -6.98 13.51
CA ARG A 162 -16.60 -6.81 14.20
C ARG A 162 -15.65 -7.95 13.80
N PRO A 163 -14.48 -7.68 13.24
CA PRO A 163 -13.49 -8.69 12.92
C PRO A 163 -12.84 -9.23 14.21
N LYS A 164 -12.27 -10.43 14.13
CA LYS A 164 -11.36 -10.94 15.15
C LYS A 164 -10.07 -10.16 15.17
N THR A 165 -9.34 -10.20 16.27
CA THR A 165 -8.04 -9.54 16.41
C THR A 165 -6.89 -10.53 16.32
N MET A 166 -5.82 -10.15 15.61
CA MET A 166 -4.58 -10.93 15.53
C MET A 166 -3.41 -10.04 15.86
N ARG A 167 -2.47 -10.53 16.67
CA ARG A 167 -1.18 -9.87 16.87
C ARG A 167 -0.07 -10.64 16.16
N ILE A 168 0.70 -9.94 15.33
CA ILE A 168 1.93 -10.44 14.74
C ILE A 168 3.09 -9.68 15.35
N THR A 169 3.91 -10.39 16.14
CA THR A 169 5.08 -9.83 16.81
C THR A 169 6.33 -10.21 16.03
N ILE A 170 7.14 -9.21 15.65
CA ILE A 170 8.43 -9.44 14.99
C ILE A 170 9.50 -8.75 15.85
N ASP A 171 10.32 -9.55 16.49
CA ASP A 171 11.39 -9.07 17.38
C ASP A 171 12.76 -9.21 16.70
N GLY A 172 13.75 -8.50 17.24
CA GLY A 172 15.10 -8.46 16.71
C GLY A 172 15.37 -7.25 15.82
N GLU A 173 16.43 -7.33 15.03
CA GLU A 173 16.84 -6.31 14.06
C GLU A 173 16.88 -6.90 12.65
N LEU A 174 16.44 -6.13 11.68
CA LEU A 174 16.50 -6.53 10.27
C LEU A 174 17.95 -6.59 9.78
N GLY A 175 18.27 -7.66 9.05
CA GLY A 175 19.58 -7.83 8.44
C GLY A 175 19.85 -6.82 7.32
N LYS A 176 21.13 -6.75 6.91
CA LYS A 176 21.55 -5.91 5.77
C LYS A 176 20.73 -6.25 4.51
N GLY A 177 20.22 -5.23 3.83
CA GLY A 177 19.45 -5.38 2.60
C GLY A 177 18.00 -5.82 2.78
N VAL A 178 17.52 -5.95 4.02
CA VAL A 178 16.14 -6.33 4.35
C VAL A 178 15.30 -5.08 4.65
N THR A 179 14.11 -5.04 4.06
CA THR A 179 13.15 -3.93 4.21
C THR A 179 11.81 -4.42 4.76
N ALA A 180 10.91 -3.49 5.04
CA ALA A 180 9.53 -3.82 5.43
C ALA A 180 8.78 -4.64 4.36
N LYS A 181 9.14 -4.47 3.07
CA LYS A 181 8.61 -5.30 1.97
C LYS A 181 9.00 -6.76 2.13
N ASP A 182 10.27 -7.01 2.49
CA ASP A 182 10.77 -8.36 2.71
C ASP A 182 10.11 -8.98 3.94
N MET A 183 9.89 -8.20 5.03
CA MET A 183 9.11 -8.66 6.20
C MET A 183 7.73 -9.14 5.79
N ALA A 184 7.02 -8.35 4.99
CA ALA A 184 5.67 -8.71 4.55
C ALA A 184 5.68 -9.96 3.64
N LEU A 185 6.59 -10.05 2.69
CA LEU A 185 6.73 -11.23 1.82
C LEU A 185 7.11 -12.48 2.62
N TYR A 186 7.99 -12.35 3.61
CA TYR A 186 8.34 -13.44 4.51
C TYR A 186 7.13 -13.95 5.29
N MET A 187 6.35 -13.05 5.91
CA MET A 187 5.13 -13.45 6.62
C MET A 187 4.13 -14.16 5.70
N MET A 188 3.92 -13.62 4.48
CA MET A 188 3.02 -14.23 3.50
C MET A 188 3.51 -15.62 3.05
N SER A 189 4.81 -15.83 2.93
CA SER A 189 5.37 -17.16 2.61
C SER A 189 5.12 -18.20 3.72
N LYS A 190 4.96 -17.75 4.98
CA LYS A 190 4.71 -18.62 6.14
C LYS A 190 3.21 -18.79 6.44
N MET A 191 2.43 -17.72 6.29
CA MET A 191 1.01 -17.71 6.66
C MET A 191 0.07 -17.97 5.47
N THR A 192 0.58 -17.93 4.26
CA THR A 192 -0.18 -17.94 3.00
C THR A 192 -1.03 -16.65 2.78
N THR A 193 -1.69 -16.57 1.64
CA THR A 193 -2.59 -15.44 1.29
C THR A 193 -3.93 -15.44 2.03
N SER A 194 -4.20 -16.43 2.87
CA SER A 194 -5.43 -16.56 3.66
C SER A 194 -5.18 -16.66 5.17
N GLY A 195 -3.93 -16.58 5.62
CA GLY A 195 -3.55 -16.81 7.01
C GLY A 195 -4.12 -15.84 8.04
N ALA A 196 -4.57 -14.66 7.59
CA ALA A 196 -5.20 -13.63 8.41
C ALA A 196 -6.67 -13.36 8.04
N THR A 197 -7.33 -14.27 7.31
CA THR A 197 -8.72 -14.10 6.90
C THR A 197 -9.64 -13.95 8.10
N GLY A 198 -10.44 -12.88 8.11
CA GLY A 198 -11.37 -12.56 9.19
C GLY A 198 -10.76 -11.82 10.37
N PHE A 199 -9.46 -11.50 10.32
CA PHE A 199 -8.78 -10.76 11.38
C PHE A 199 -8.47 -9.32 10.98
N PHE A 200 -8.43 -8.45 11.99
CA PHE A 200 -7.70 -7.19 11.97
C PHE A 200 -6.35 -7.41 12.65
N VAL A 201 -5.25 -7.08 11.97
CA VAL A 201 -3.90 -7.43 12.40
C VAL A 201 -3.23 -6.25 13.10
N GLU A 202 -2.74 -6.43 14.31
CA GLU A 202 -1.82 -5.49 14.98
C GLU A 202 -0.39 -6.02 14.87
N TYR A 203 0.48 -5.22 14.26
CA TYR A 203 1.91 -5.50 14.19
C TYR A 203 2.63 -4.93 15.40
N ALA A 204 3.44 -5.75 16.04
CA ALA A 204 4.18 -5.43 17.25
C ALA A 204 5.62 -5.99 17.21
N GLY A 205 6.39 -5.74 18.24
CA GLY A 205 7.77 -6.20 18.38
C GLY A 205 8.80 -5.12 18.10
N SER A 206 10.06 -5.40 18.44
CA SER A 206 11.13 -4.43 18.30
C SER A 206 11.46 -4.09 16.86
N ALA A 207 11.42 -5.08 15.96
CA ALA A 207 11.66 -4.86 14.54
C ALA A 207 10.61 -3.94 13.92
N VAL A 208 9.33 -4.06 14.32
CA VAL A 208 8.26 -3.17 13.83
C VAL A 208 8.39 -1.76 14.38
N ARG A 209 8.72 -1.61 15.67
CA ARG A 209 8.95 -0.28 16.27
C ARG A 209 10.11 0.47 15.63
N ASN A 210 11.15 -0.25 15.22
CA ASN A 210 12.34 0.32 14.57
C ASN A 210 12.11 0.67 13.07
N LEU A 211 10.97 0.29 12.48
CA LEU A 211 10.63 0.72 11.13
C LEU A 211 10.34 2.23 11.10
N THR A 212 10.74 2.85 10.00
CA THR A 212 10.26 4.19 9.61
C THR A 212 8.75 4.18 9.37
N MET A 213 8.14 5.35 9.25
CA MET A 213 6.72 5.40 8.91
C MET A 213 6.42 4.78 7.55
N GLU A 214 7.28 5.02 6.56
CA GLU A 214 7.13 4.44 5.22
C GLU A 214 7.21 2.92 5.26
N GLY A 215 8.10 2.37 6.09
CA GLY A 215 8.18 0.92 6.33
C GLY A 215 6.89 0.37 6.97
N ARG A 216 6.34 1.07 7.98
CA ARG A 216 5.05 0.68 8.61
C ARG A 216 3.89 0.78 7.63
N LEU A 217 3.87 1.81 6.76
CA LEU A 217 2.88 1.99 5.70
C LEU A 217 2.93 0.82 4.70
N THR A 218 4.13 0.39 4.30
CA THR A 218 4.33 -0.79 3.45
C THR A 218 3.82 -2.07 4.12
N LEU A 219 4.11 -2.27 5.40
CA LEU A 219 3.69 -3.44 6.17
C LEU A 219 2.16 -3.53 6.27
N CYS A 220 1.50 -2.43 6.68
CA CYS A 220 0.04 -2.36 6.77
C CYS A 220 -0.64 -2.44 5.41
N ASN A 221 -0.04 -1.89 4.35
CA ASN A 221 -0.53 -2.00 2.98
C ASN A 221 -0.68 -3.47 2.55
N LEU A 222 0.32 -4.28 2.84
CA LEU A 222 0.36 -5.69 2.43
C LEU A 222 -0.45 -6.63 3.33
N SER A 223 -1.05 -6.14 4.41
CA SER A 223 -1.87 -6.96 5.32
C SER A 223 -3.02 -7.64 4.60
N ILE A 224 -3.65 -6.97 3.64
CA ILE A 224 -4.77 -7.51 2.89
C ILE A 224 -4.38 -8.65 1.95
N GLU A 225 -3.10 -8.76 1.61
CA GLU A 225 -2.59 -9.86 0.80
C GLU A 225 -2.47 -11.18 1.59
N MET A 226 -2.61 -11.12 2.93
CA MET A 226 -2.79 -12.28 3.81
C MET A 226 -4.27 -12.56 4.14
N GLY A 227 -5.19 -11.86 3.47
CA GLY A 227 -6.63 -11.97 3.73
C GLY A 227 -7.12 -11.16 4.93
N ALA A 228 -6.27 -10.35 5.57
CA ALA A 228 -6.67 -9.52 6.70
C ALA A 228 -7.72 -8.48 6.31
N ARG A 229 -8.58 -8.10 7.25
CA ARG A 229 -9.51 -6.98 7.08
C ARG A 229 -8.78 -5.63 7.06
N GLY A 230 -7.68 -5.54 7.80
CA GLY A 230 -6.78 -4.41 7.87
C GLY A 230 -5.56 -4.75 8.70
N GLY A 231 -4.56 -3.88 8.68
CA GLY A 231 -3.37 -3.96 9.51
C GLY A 231 -3.13 -2.64 10.22
N MET A 232 -2.56 -2.68 11.42
CA MET A 232 -2.27 -1.47 12.19
C MET A 232 -0.98 -1.60 12.98
N VAL A 233 -0.39 -0.45 13.30
CA VAL A 233 0.73 -0.30 14.22
C VAL A 233 0.32 0.73 15.28
N ALA A 234 0.61 0.45 16.55
CA ALA A 234 0.36 1.42 17.62
C ALA A 234 1.18 2.70 17.37
N PRO A 235 0.54 3.89 17.40
CA PRO A 235 1.26 5.14 17.17
C PRO A 235 2.25 5.40 18.30
N ASP A 236 3.44 5.84 17.94
CA ASP A 236 4.55 6.18 18.84
C ASP A 236 5.23 7.48 18.38
N ASP A 237 6.38 7.81 18.97
CA ASP A 237 7.10 9.04 18.66
C ASP A 237 7.46 9.12 17.17
N THR A 238 7.78 8.01 16.49
CA THR A 238 8.01 7.97 15.05
C THR A 238 6.77 8.44 14.28
N THR A 239 5.59 8.00 14.72
CA THR A 239 4.30 8.41 14.11
C THR A 239 4.02 9.89 14.39
N PHE A 240 4.27 10.35 15.63
CA PHE A 240 3.99 11.73 16.02
C PHE A 240 4.91 12.71 15.29
N GLU A 241 6.19 12.40 15.17
CA GLU A 241 7.15 13.20 14.39
C GLU A 241 6.78 13.26 12.90
N TYR A 242 6.34 12.14 12.33
CA TYR A 242 5.90 12.10 10.94
C TYR A 242 4.69 12.99 10.67
N ILE A 243 3.72 13.05 11.59
CA ILE A 243 2.50 13.86 11.47
C ILE A 243 2.77 15.33 11.76
N LYS A 244 3.71 15.62 12.64
CA LYS A 244 4.00 16.98 13.11
C LYS A 244 4.23 17.91 11.92
N ASP A 245 3.60 19.06 11.98
CA ASP A 245 3.70 20.12 10.96
C ASP A 245 3.12 19.79 9.57
N ARG A 246 2.51 18.62 9.37
CA ARG A 246 1.75 18.33 8.15
C ARG A 246 0.60 19.32 7.99
N GLU A 247 0.22 19.57 6.75
CA GLU A 247 -0.76 20.63 6.40
C GLU A 247 -2.10 20.47 7.14
N TYR A 248 -2.64 19.24 7.18
CA TYR A 248 -3.94 18.94 7.79
C TYR A 248 -3.82 18.37 9.22
N ALA A 249 -2.62 18.30 9.78
CA ALA A 249 -2.43 17.92 11.17
C ALA A 249 -2.91 19.01 12.13
N PRO A 250 -3.40 18.67 13.32
CA PRO A 250 -3.74 19.64 14.34
C PRO A 250 -2.58 20.60 14.64
N LYS A 251 -2.87 21.84 15.05
CA LYS A 251 -1.87 22.86 15.37
C LYS A 251 -2.11 23.43 16.75
N GLY A 252 -1.04 23.93 17.40
CA GLY A 252 -1.10 24.59 18.72
C GLY A 252 -1.79 23.72 19.77
N GLU A 253 -2.72 24.29 20.56
CA GLU A 253 -3.43 23.56 21.61
C GLU A 253 -4.20 22.32 21.11
N ALA A 254 -4.66 22.32 19.83
CA ALA A 254 -5.31 21.15 19.25
C ALA A 254 -4.30 20.01 19.03
N TRP A 255 -3.05 20.32 18.70
CA TRP A 255 -1.98 19.34 18.64
C TRP A 255 -1.70 18.72 20.02
N ASP A 256 -1.57 19.54 21.06
CA ASP A 256 -1.27 19.06 22.40
C ASP A 256 -2.36 18.11 22.93
N LYS A 257 -3.63 18.46 22.68
CA LYS A 257 -4.77 17.61 23.03
C LYS A 257 -4.78 16.29 22.23
N ALA A 258 -4.52 16.38 20.93
CA ALA A 258 -4.45 15.20 20.06
C ALA A 258 -3.30 14.29 20.48
N LEU A 259 -2.12 14.83 20.71
CA LEU A 259 -0.94 14.07 21.14
C LEU A 259 -1.17 13.37 22.48
N ALA A 260 -1.82 14.05 23.44
CA ALA A 260 -2.17 13.44 24.72
C ALA A 260 -3.11 12.23 24.54
N TYR A 261 -4.09 12.34 23.64
CA TYR A 261 -4.98 11.23 23.28
C TYR A 261 -4.22 10.11 22.54
N TRP A 262 -3.44 10.45 21.51
CA TRP A 262 -2.73 9.48 20.70
C TRP A 262 -1.76 8.60 21.49
N LYS A 263 -1.13 9.14 22.54
CA LYS A 263 -0.27 8.39 23.48
C LYS A 263 -1.02 7.31 24.25
N THR A 264 -2.35 7.36 24.32
CA THR A 264 -3.16 6.31 24.94
C THR A 264 -3.50 5.16 23.99
N LEU A 265 -3.28 5.37 22.67
CA LEU A 265 -3.63 4.43 21.60
C LEU A 265 -2.57 3.34 21.44
N LYS A 266 -2.55 2.42 22.39
CA LYS A 266 -1.78 1.18 22.36
C LYS A 266 -2.61 0.09 23.04
N SER A 267 -2.37 -1.16 22.67
CA SER A 267 -2.96 -2.30 23.37
C SER A 267 -2.50 -2.30 24.84
N ASP A 268 -3.40 -2.66 25.73
CA ASP A 268 -3.05 -2.86 27.16
C ASP A 268 -2.11 -4.06 27.28
N ASP A 269 -1.29 -4.06 28.34
CA ASP A 269 -0.25 -5.08 28.51
C ASP A 269 -0.83 -6.50 28.66
N ASP A 270 -2.06 -6.61 29.20
CA ASP A 270 -2.83 -7.84 29.39
C ASP A 270 -3.96 -8.02 28.35
N ALA A 271 -3.92 -7.27 27.25
CA ALA A 271 -4.87 -7.42 26.16
C ALA A 271 -4.78 -8.81 25.52
N VAL A 272 -5.92 -9.43 25.27
CA VAL A 272 -6.03 -10.76 24.68
C VAL A 272 -6.42 -10.66 23.22
N PHE A 273 -5.64 -11.30 22.35
CA PHE A 273 -5.91 -11.42 20.93
C PHE A 273 -6.51 -12.81 20.61
N ASP A 274 -7.39 -12.89 19.63
CA ASP A 274 -7.94 -14.18 19.17
C ASP A 274 -6.86 -15.09 18.56
N LYS A 275 -5.78 -14.49 18.00
CA LYS A 275 -4.63 -15.21 17.47
C LYS A 275 -3.34 -14.40 17.65
N GLU A 276 -2.27 -15.10 18.01
CA GLU A 276 -0.92 -14.51 18.05
C GLU A 276 0.06 -15.32 17.20
N VAL A 277 0.94 -14.60 16.51
CA VAL A 277 2.03 -15.17 15.70
C VAL A 277 3.31 -14.41 16.05
N ARG A 278 4.45 -15.11 16.09
CA ARG A 278 5.75 -14.52 16.38
C ARG A 278 6.78 -14.92 15.34
N TYR A 279 7.62 -13.96 14.96
CA TYR A 279 8.77 -14.15 14.08
C TYR A 279 10.00 -13.48 14.66
N ASP A 280 11.18 -14.00 14.29
CA ASP A 280 12.46 -13.34 14.52
C ASP A 280 12.88 -12.59 13.25
N ALA A 281 13.26 -11.32 13.39
CA ALA A 281 13.75 -10.51 12.28
C ALA A 281 15.03 -11.08 11.66
N ALA A 282 15.84 -11.83 12.43
CA ALA A 282 17.04 -12.47 11.95
C ALA A 282 16.79 -13.58 10.90
N ASP A 283 15.58 -14.16 10.89
CA ASP A 283 15.20 -15.19 9.89
C ASP A 283 14.83 -14.58 8.53
N ILE A 284 14.71 -13.24 8.45
CA ILE A 284 14.25 -12.54 7.27
C ILE A 284 15.47 -12.14 6.42
N GLN A 285 15.46 -12.53 5.18
CA GLN A 285 16.42 -12.12 4.17
C GLN A 285 15.73 -11.31 3.05
N PRO A 286 16.45 -10.69 2.10
CA PRO A 286 15.83 -10.13 0.91
C PRO A 286 14.95 -11.18 0.23
N MET A 287 13.70 -10.84 -0.04
CA MET A 287 12.67 -11.75 -0.54
C MET A 287 12.32 -11.47 -1.99
N ILE A 288 11.92 -12.52 -2.69
CA ILE A 288 11.36 -12.44 -4.05
C ILE A 288 10.24 -13.46 -4.20
N THR A 289 9.20 -13.15 -4.99
CA THR A 289 8.18 -14.14 -5.34
C THR A 289 8.59 -14.95 -6.57
N TYR A 290 8.17 -16.22 -6.61
CA TYR A 290 8.43 -17.13 -7.73
C TYR A 290 7.15 -17.60 -8.46
N GLY A 291 5.96 -17.27 -7.91
CA GLY A 291 4.68 -17.72 -8.41
C GLY A 291 3.72 -16.56 -8.71
N THR A 292 2.43 -16.87 -8.76
CA THR A 292 1.35 -15.95 -9.17
C THR A 292 0.52 -15.41 -8.01
N ASN A 293 1.05 -15.48 -6.78
CA ASN A 293 0.49 -14.79 -5.62
C ASN A 293 1.60 -14.43 -4.62
N PRO A 294 1.38 -13.44 -3.74
CA PRO A 294 2.41 -12.98 -2.80
C PRO A 294 2.87 -14.03 -1.77
N GLY A 295 2.04 -15.05 -1.49
CA GLY A 295 2.41 -16.17 -0.61
C GLY A 295 3.44 -17.13 -1.22
N MET A 296 3.62 -17.08 -2.54
CA MET A 296 4.68 -17.83 -3.23
C MET A 296 5.98 -17.03 -3.24
N GLY A 297 6.46 -16.67 -2.03
CA GLY A 297 7.71 -15.97 -1.79
C GLY A 297 8.79 -16.87 -1.21
N MET A 298 10.04 -16.52 -1.46
CA MET A 298 11.23 -17.19 -0.92
C MET A 298 12.35 -16.17 -0.69
N GLY A 299 13.33 -16.53 0.14
CA GLY A 299 14.57 -15.77 0.21
C GLY A 299 15.29 -15.75 -1.14
N ILE A 300 15.91 -14.62 -1.48
CA ILE A 300 16.49 -14.41 -2.82
C ILE A 300 17.59 -15.42 -3.17
N THR A 301 18.26 -15.98 -2.17
CA THR A 301 19.31 -17.02 -2.32
C THR A 301 18.78 -18.45 -2.23
N GLU A 302 17.49 -18.61 -1.95
CA GLU A 302 16.85 -19.92 -1.83
C GLU A 302 16.46 -20.49 -3.20
N GLN A 303 16.02 -21.73 -3.18
CA GLN A 303 15.44 -22.42 -4.33
C GLN A 303 13.93 -22.48 -4.20
N ILE A 304 13.24 -22.45 -5.33
CA ILE A 304 11.80 -22.69 -5.39
C ILE A 304 11.47 -24.00 -4.68
N PRO A 305 10.52 -24.03 -3.74
CA PRO A 305 10.16 -25.25 -3.04
C PRO A 305 9.82 -26.40 -3.99
N GLN A 306 9.99 -27.63 -3.53
CA GLN A 306 9.51 -28.80 -4.25
C GLN A 306 7.98 -28.73 -4.37
N SER A 307 7.45 -29.33 -5.43
CA SER A 307 6.00 -29.32 -5.66
C SER A 307 5.25 -29.90 -4.44
N ASP A 308 4.21 -29.19 -4.03
CA ASP A 308 3.28 -29.64 -2.99
C ASP A 308 2.20 -30.61 -3.55
N GLY A 309 2.28 -30.94 -4.85
CA GLY A 309 1.34 -31.79 -5.58
C GLY A 309 0.01 -31.11 -5.93
N THR A 310 -0.15 -29.79 -5.64
CA THR A 310 -1.37 -29.08 -5.99
C THR A 310 -1.36 -28.58 -7.44
N ALA A 311 -2.50 -28.67 -8.10
CA ALA A 311 -2.67 -28.13 -9.46
C ALA A 311 -2.41 -26.59 -9.51
N SER A 312 -2.65 -25.89 -8.42
CA SER A 312 -2.42 -24.44 -8.30
C SER A 312 -0.92 -24.11 -8.32
N PHE A 313 -0.11 -24.87 -7.61
CA PHE A 313 1.34 -24.71 -7.58
C PHE A 313 1.92 -24.93 -8.99
N GLU A 314 1.59 -26.05 -9.60
CA GLU A 314 2.06 -26.41 -10.95
C GLU A 314 1.62 -25.36 -12.00
N LYS A 315 0.37 -24.92 -11.94
CA LYS A 315 -0.15 -23.85 -12.83
C LYS A 315 0.65 -22.57 -12.69
N SER A 316 0.95 -22.16 -11.44
CA SER A 316 1.71 -20.94 -11.17
C SER A 316 3.14 -21.03 -11.73
N LEU A 317 3.85 -22.13 -11.52
CA LEU A 317 5.19 -22.32 -12.07
C LEU A 317 5.18 -22.36 -13.60
N ASN A 318 4.23 -23.05 -14.21
CA ASN A 318 4.08 -23.09 -15.66
C ASN A 318 3.84 -21.69 -16.24
N TYR A 319 2.96 -20.87 -15.61
CA TYR A 319 2.75 -19.48 -16.03
C TYR A 319 4.03 -18.65 -15.93
N MET A 320 4.76 -18.77 -14.82
CA MET A 320 6.01 -18.06 -14.60
C MET A 320 7.17 -18.63 -15.43
N GLY A 321 7.05 -19.84 -15.98
CA GLY A 321 8.12 -20.50 -16.71
C GLY A 321 9.28 -20.94 -15.83
N PHE A 322 8.99 -21.31 -14.58
CA PHE A 322 9.95 -21.80 -13.59
C PHE A 322 9.72 -23.27 -13.27
N GLN A 323 10.71 -23.88 -12.60
CA GLN A 323 10.65 -25.26 -12.15
C GLN A 323 10.90 -25.36 -10.65
N ALA A 324 10.28 -26.34 -10.00
CA ALA A 324 10.58 -26.64 -8.60
C ALA A 324 12.07 -26.97 -8.42
N GLY A 325 12.66 -26.53 -7.34
CA GLY A 325 14.08 -26.75 -7.01
C GLY A 325 15.07 -25.82 -7.72
N GLU A 326 14.62 -24.93 -8.64
CA GLU A 326 15.57 -23.99 -9.24
C GLU A 326 15.73 -22.70 -8.43
N GLY A 327 16.91 -22.06 -8.51
CA GLY A 327 17.19 -20.72 -7.99
C GLY A 327 16.81 -19.64 -9.00
N LEU A 328 16.49 -18.45 -8.52
CA LEU A 328 16.14 -17.32 -9.39
C LEU A 328 17.31 -16.36 -9.67
N LEU A 329 18.38 -16.37 -8.86
CA LEU A 329 19.56 -15.54 -9.09
C LEU A 329 20.14 -15.75 -10.50
N GLY A 330 20.48 -14.65 -11.16
CA GLY A 330 21.03 -14.66 -12.53
C GLY A 330 19.99 -14.82 -13.65
N LYS A 331 18.71 -15.02 -13.35
CA LYS A 331 17.66 -15.05 -14.38
C LYS A 331 17.43 -13.66 -14.95
N LYS A 332 17.37 -13.55 -16.29
CA LYS A 332 17.14 -12.30 -17.01
C LYS A 332 15.79 -11.72 -16.69
N ILE A 333 15.75 -10.40 -16.59
CA ILE A 333 14.53 -9.60 -16.46
C ILE A 333 14.41 -8.61 -17.61
N ASP A 334 13.22 -8.13 -17.89
CA ASP A 334 12.94 -7.17 -18.94
C ASP A 334 12.51 -5.80 -18.36
N TYR A 335 11.84 -5.81 -17.21
CA TYR A 335 11.28 -4.62 -16.58
C TYR A 335 11.63 -4.53 -15.11
N VAL A 336 11.75 -3.28 -14.63
CA VAL A 336 11.75 -2.95 -13.21
C VAL A 336 10.67 -1.90 -12.96
N PHE A 337 9.87 -2.12 -11.95
CA PHE A 337 8.86 -1.17 -11.49
C PHE A 337 9.11 -0.77 -10.03
N LEU A 338 9.37 0.51 -9.80
CA LEU A 338 9.39 1.15 -8.48
C LEU A 338 8.19 2.08 -8.38
N GLY A 339 7.29 1.86 -7.43
CA GLY A 339 6.10 2.67 -7.29
C GLY A 339 4.99 1.97 -6.51
N ALA A 340 3.76 2.33 -6.79
CA ALA A 340 2.52 1.90 -6.14
C ALA A 340 2.33 2.50 -4.72
N CYS A 341 1.15 2.27 -4.15
CA CYS A 341 0.88 2.65 -2.75
C CYS A 341 1.73 1.89 -1.74
N THR A 342 2.35 0.78 -2.14
CA THR A 342 3.31 0.03 -1.33
C THR A 342 4.65 0.76 -1.19
N ASN A 343 5.29 1.09 -2.31
CA ASN A 343 6.68 1.55 -2.37
C ASN A 343 6.89 2.70 -3.38
N GLY A 344 6.02 3.71 -3.32
CA GLY A 344 6.14 4.93 -4.12
C GLY A 344 6.45 6.17 -3.27
N ARG A 345 7.04 6.01 -2.06
CA ARG A 345 7.37 7.09 -1.14
C ARG A 345 8.83 7.50 -1.24
N ILE A 346 9.19 8.62 -0.63
CA ILE A 346 10.54 9.18 -0.75
C ILE A 346 11.64 8.21 -0.29
N GLU A 347 11.40 7.42 0.76
CA GLU A 347 12.37 6.43 1.24
C GLU A 347 12.64 5.32 0.24
N ASP A 348 11.64 4.92 -0.53
CA ASP A 348 11.80 3.91 -1.57
C ASP A 348 12.74 4.42 -2.69
N PHE A 349 12.62 5.70 -3.04
CA PHE A 349 13.51 6.35 -4.00
C PHE A 349 14.92 6.54 -3.44
N ARG A 350 15.05 6.90 -2.15
CA ARG A 350 16.35 6.95 -1.46
C ARG A 350 17.04 5.59 -1.46
N ALA A 351 16.30 4.53 -1.11
CA ALA A 351 16.79 3.16 -1.12
C ALA A 351 17.24 2.72 -2.52
N PHE A 352 16.41 2.96 -3.53
CA PHE A 352 16.74 2.64 -4.92
C PHE A 352 17.97 3.41 -5.39
N ALA A 353 18.02 4.72 -5.17
CA ALA A 353 19.11 5.59 -5.55
C ALA A 353 20.43 5.18 -4.86
N SER A 354 20.39 4.72 -3.61
CA SER A 354 21.60 4.28 -2.88
C SER A 354 22.29 3.09 -3.55
N ILE A 355 21.54 2.18 -4.15
CA ILE A 355 22.08 1.02 -4.88
C ILE A 355 22.59 1.41 -6.26
N VAL A 356 21.87 2.25 -7.00
CA VAL A 356 22.22 2.55 -8.40
C VAL A 356 23.28 3.63 -8.55
N LYS A 357 23.61 4.35 -7.48
CA LYS A 357 24.62 5.42 -7.50
C LYS A 357 25.99 4.89 -7.95
N GLY A 358 26.53 5.46 -9.01
CA GLY A 358 27.81 5.07 -9.61
C GLY A 358 27.72 3.88 -10.58
N TYR A 359 26.54 3.34 -10.78
CA TYR A 359 26.26 2.29 -11.77
C TYR A 359 25.42 2.81 -12.92
N ARG A 360 25.22 2.00 -13.94
CA ARG A 360 24.29 2.26 -15.02
C ARG A 360 23.24 1.16 -15.11
N LYS A 361 22.04 1.58 -15.47
CA LYS A 361 20.94 0.69 -15.81
C LYS A 361 21.36 -0.27 -16.94
N ALA A 362 21.06 -1.55 -16.80
CA ALA A 362 21.32 -2.53 -17.84
C ALA A 362 20.53 -2.23 -19.11
N ASP A 363 21.15 -2.40 -20.29
CA ASP A 363 20.54 -2.05 -21.58
C ASP A 363 19.26 -2.84 -21.90
N ASN A 364 19.15 -4.06 -21.38
CA ASN A 364 17.98 -4.93 -21.56
C ASN A 364 16.80 -4.56 -20.65
N VAL A 365 16.95 -3.63 -19.69
CA VAL A 365 15.92 -3.30 -18.72
C VAL A 365 15.19 -2.01 -19.08
N ILE A 366 13.88 -2.07 -19.10
CA ILE A 366 13.00 -0.90 -19.07
C ILE A 366 12.60 -0.67 -17.62
N ALA A 367 12.89 0.50 -17.08
CA ALA A 367 12.59 0.84 -15.69
C ALA A 367 11.53 1.95 -15.61
N TRP A 368 10.50 1.70 -14.83
CA TRP A 368 9.45 2.68 -14.50
C TRP A 368 9.57 3.06 -13.02
N LEU A 369 10.00 4.29 -12.78
CA LEU A 369 10.15 4.89 -11.45
C LEU A 369 9.01 5.89 -11.27
N VAL A 370 8.00 5.52 -10.48
CA VAL A 370 6.73 6.26 -10.39
C VAL A 370 6.51 6.76 -8.98
N PRO A 371 6.68 8.08 -8.72
CA PRO A 371 6.37 8.67 -7.42
C PRO A 371 4.90 8.45 -7.05
N GLY A 372 4.62 8.24 -5.76
CA GLY A 372 3.26 8.06 -5.27
C GLY A 372 2.45 9.35 -5.22
N SER A 373 3.10 10.52 -5.25
CA SER A 373 2.45 11.82 -5.21
C SER A 373 3.34 12.93 -5.79
N TRP A 374 2.75 14.08 -6.09
CA TRP A 374 3.50 15.29 -6.47
C TRP A 374 4.40 15.79 -5.34
N MET A 375 4.07 15.51 -4.08
CA MET A 375 4.94 15.84 -2.96
C MET A 375 6.19 14.97 -2.97
N VAL A 376 6.06 13.67 -3.24
CA VAL A 376 7.23 12.77 -3.38
C VAL A 376 8.09 13.17 -4.58
N ASP A 377 7.49 13.52 -5.73
CA ASP A 377 8.26 14.02 -6.90
C ASP A 377 9.05 15.30 -6.55
N ALA A 378 8.44 16.21 -5.81
CA ALA A 378 9.12 17.43 -5.34
C ALA A 378 10.30 17.09 -4.40
N GLN A 379 10.11 16.19 -3.44
CA GLN A 379 11.17 15.73 -2.53
C GLN A 379 12.33 15.06 -3.28
N ILE A 380 12.03 14.22 -4.27
CA ILE A 380 13.05 13.58 -5.11
C ILE A 380 13.96 14.64 -5.76
N ARG A 381 13.40 15.74 -6.25
CA ARG A 381 14.14 16.85 -6.89
C ARG A 381 14.88 17.69 -5.87
N GLU A 382 14.24 18.00 -4.75
CA GLU A 382 14.85 18.78 -3.67
C GLU A 382 16.10 18.08 -3.09
N GLU A 383 16.04 16.76 -2.93
CA GLU A 383 17.15 15.94 -2.45
C GLU A 383 18.18 15.61 -3.54
N GLY A 384 17.94 15.99 -4.80
CA GLY A 384 18.82 15.73 -5.94
C GLY A 384 18.88 14.26 -6.36
N LEU A 385 17.92 13.43 -5.93
CA LEU A 385 17.83 12.01 -6.30
C LEU A 385 17.54 11.86 -7.79
N ASP A 386 16.83 12.80 -8.41
CA ASP A 386 16.57 12.86 -9.84
C ASP A 386 17.87 12.88 -10.65
N LYS A 387 18.88 13.60 -10.18
CA LYS A 387 20.21 13.67 -10.83
C LYS A 387 20.94 12.34 -10.72
N VAL A 388 20.96 11.75 -9.52
CA VAL A 388 21.57 10.42 -9.29
C VAL A 388 20.93 9.37 -10.19
N LEU A 389 19.61 9.36 -10.27
CA LEU A 389 18.85 8.42 -11.10
C LEU A 389 19.10 8.67 -12.59
N ALA A 390 19.13 9.93 -13.05
CA ALA A 390 19.41 10.28 -14.44
C ALA A 390 20.84 9.89 -14.86
N GLU A 391 21.85 10.12 -14.01
CA GLU A 391 23.22 9.68 -14.23
C GLU A 391 23.33 8.16 -14.38
N ALA A 392 22.52 7.42 -13.64
CA ALA A 392 22.41 5.96 -13.75
C ALA A 392 21.57 5.48 -14.95
N GLY A 393 20.97 6.40 -15.73
CA GLY A 393 20.19 6.10 -16.94
C GLY A 393 18.72 5.81 -16.67
N PHE A 394 18.18 6.29 -15.55
CA PHE A 394 16.76 6.18 -15.21
C PHE A 394 16.01 7.49 -15.46
N ALA A 395 14.76 7.37 -15.88
CA ALA A 395 13.82 8.48 -15.95
C ALA A 395 12.70 8.30 -14.93
N ILE A 396 12.35 9.38 -14.23
CA ILE A 396 11.23 9.41 -13.28
C ILE A 396 9.96 9.75 -14.06
N ARG A 397 8.88 9.03 -13.79
CA ARG A 397 7.57 9.28 -14.34
C ARG A 397 6.76 10.25 -13.46
N GLN A 398 5.62 10.69 -13.94
CA GLN A 398 4.66 11.46 -13.15
C GLN A 398 3.88 10.57 -12.18
N PRO A 399 3.39 11.12 -11.05
CA PRO A 399 2.73 10.34 -10.01
C PRO A 399 1.47 9.60 -10.47
N GLY A 400 1.27 8.37 -9.97
CA GLY A 400 0.09 7.54 -10.25
C GLY A 400 0.31 6.07 -9.88
N CYS A 401 -0.73 5.26 -10.05
CA CYS A 401 -0.65 3.81 -9.78
C CYS A 401 0.12 3.04 -10.86
N SER A 402 0.15 3.54 -12.11
CA SER A 402 0.94 2.96 -13.21
C SER A 402 0.69 1.45 -13.40
N ALA A 403 1.76 0.70 -13.67
CA ALA A 403 1.72 -0.75 -13.85
C ALA A 403 1.29 -1.54 -12.60
N CYS A 404 1.12 -0.93 -11.43
CA CYS A 404 0.62 -1.68 -10.27
C CYS A 404 -0.72 -2.38 -10.55
N LEU A 405 -1.59 -1.73 -11.32
CA LEU A 405 -2.88 -2.26 -11.75
C LEU A 405 -3.01 -2.35 -13.28
N ALA A 406 -2.14 -1.63 -14.03
CA ALA A 406 -2.14 -1.58 -15.49
C ALA A 406 -3.50 -1.15 -16.09
N MET A 407 -4.22 -0.25 -15.42
CA MET A 407 -5.47 0.34 -15.93
C MET A 407 -5.22 1.47 -16.91
N ASN A 408 -4.03 2.07 -16.89
CA ASN A 408 -3.54 3.03 -17.87
C ASN A 408 -2.68 2.34 -18.95
N ASP A 409 -1.92 3.12 -19.73
CA ASP A 409 -1.07 2.61 -20.82
C ASP A 409 0.20 1.92 -20.36
N ASP A 410 0.52 1.98 -19.06
CA ASP A 410 1.70 1.33 -18.48
C ASP A 410 1.47 -0.17 -18.32
N LYS A 411 1.58 -0.91 -19.42
CA LYS A 411 1.37 -2.36 -19.49
C LYS A 411 2.65 -3.09 -19.86
N ILE A 412 3.00 -4.12 -19.10
CA ILE A 412 4.11 -4.99 -19.40
C ILE A 412 3.66 -6.05 -20.43
N PRO A 413 4.39 -6.22 -21.53
CA PRO A 413 4.01 -7.18 -22.56
C PRO A 413 4.02 -8.64 -22.07
N ALA A 414 3.26 -9.49 -22.76
CA ALA A 414 3.16 -10.90 -22.47
C ALA A 414 4.54 -11.61 -22.51
N GLY A 415 4.77 -12.50 -21.57
CA GLY A 415 6.00 -13.29 -21.45
C GLY A 415 7.18 -12.53 -20.86
N LYS A 416 7.07 -11.21 -20.63
CA LYS A 416 8.14 -10.38 -20.05
C LYS A 416 8.16 -10.49 -18.53
N TYR A 417 9.38 -10.53 -17.96
CA TYR A 417 9.60 -10.55 -16.51
C TYR A 417 9.81 -9.15 -15.95
N ALA A 418 9.09 -8.84 -14.87
CA ALA A 418 9.26 -7.61 -14.12
C ALA A 418 9.62 -7.89 -12.67
N VAL A 419 10.70 -7.29 -12.17
CA VAL A 419 10.94 -7.14 -10.73
C VAL A 419 10.20 -5.89 -10.28
N SER A 420 9.27 -6.04 -9.34
CA SER A 420 8.28 -5.02 -9.04
C SER A 420 8.08 -4.82 -7.55
N THR A 421 7.97 -3.56 -7.14
CA THR A 421 7.61 -3.19 -5.77
C THR A 421 6.10 -3.10 -5.54
N SER A 422 5.28 -3.44 -6.54
CA SER A 422 3.82 -3.49 -6.40
C SER A 422 3.36 -4.48 -5.32
N ASN A 423 2.06 -4.53 -5.07
CA ASN A 423 1.49 -5.33 -3.99
C ASN A 423 0.98 -6.70 -4.44
N ARG A 424 0.66 -6.90 -5.71
CA ARG A 424 0.07 -8.12 -6.27
C ARG A 424 0.78 -8.56 -7.53
N ASN A 425 0.81 -9.88 -7.76
CA ASN A 425 1.48 -10.50 -8.91
C ASN A 425 0.67 -11.65 -9.53
N PHE A 426 -0.65 -11.63 -9.41
CA PHE A 426 -1.46 -12.63 -10.10
C PHE A 426 -1.30 -12.54 -11.63
N GLU A 427 -1.68 -13.60 -12.33
CA GLU A 427 -1.56 -13.69 -13.79
C GLU A 427 -2.09 -12.44 -14.51
N GLY A 428 -1.25 -11.77 -15.26
CA GLY A 428 -1.61 -10.57 -16.02
C GLY A 428 -1.79 -9.28 -15.24
N ARG A 429 -1.42 -9.23 -13.95
CA ARG A 429 -1.61 -8.03 -13.10
C ARG A 429 -1.01 -6.75 -13.68
N GLN A 430 0.19 -6.82 -14.24
CA GLN A 430 0.90 -5.67 -14.83
C GLN A 430 0.75 -5.59 -16.36
N GLY A 431 -0.18 -6.33 -16.92
CA GLY A 431 -0.46 -6.44 -18.35
C GLY A 431 -0.75 -7.89 -18.74
N PRO A 432 -1.59 -8.13 -19.73
CA PRO A 432 -1.97 -9.49 -20.15
C PRO A 432 -0.75 -10.37 -20.44
N GLY A 433 -0.61 -11.50 -19.73
CA GLY A 433 0.49 -12.44 -19.88
C GLY A 433 1.84 -11.99 -19.30
N SER A 434 1.90 -10.87 -18.62
CA SER A 434 3.12 -10.40 -17.92
C SER A 434 3.45 -11.28 -16.71
N ARG A 435 4.75 -11.38 -16.38
CA ARG A 435 5.28 -12.20 -15.27
C ARG A 435 5.90 -11.29 -14.22
N THR A 436 5.22 -11.12 -13.10
CA THR A 436 5.61 -10.18 -12.04
C THR A 436 6.26 -10.92 -10.87
N LEU A 437 7.45 -10.48 -10.49
CA LEU A 437 8.22 -10.90 -9.33
C LEU A 437 8.19 -9.78 -8.30
N LEU A 438 7.49 -9.97 -7.19
CA LEU A 438 7.45 -8.98 -6.11
C LEU A 438 8.76 -9.00 -5.34
N ALA A 439 9.34 -7.82 -5.13
CA ALA A 439 10.56 -7.63 -4.37
C ALA A 439 10.63 -6.23 -3.75
N SER A 440 11.64 -6.00 -2.91
CA SER A 440 11.89 -4.70 -2.28
C SER A 440 12.48 -3.69 -3.27
N PRO A 441 12.44 -2.37 -2.94
CA PRO A 441 13.14 -1.34 -3.74
C PRO A 441 14.63 -1.61 -3.92
N LEU A 442 15.31 -2.17 -2.93
CA LEU A 442 16.73 -2.51 -3.01
C LEU A 442 16.98 -3.64 -4.02
N THR A 443 16.18 -4.70 -3.97
CA THR A 443 16.26 -5.82 -4.93
C THR A 443 15.90 -5.36 -6.35
N ALA A 444 14.89 -4.51 -6.49
CA ALA A 444 14.52 -3.93 -7.78
C ALA A 444 15.66 -3.09 -8.37
N ALA A 445 16.36 -2.31 -7.54
CA ALA A 445 17.51 -1.51 -7.96
C ALA A 445 18.68 -2.39 -8.41
N ALA A 446 19.04 -3.42 -7.64
CA ALA A 446 20.09 -4.35 -7.99
C ALA A 446 19.78 -5.06 -9.32
N ALA A 447 18.55 -5.52 -9.50
CA ALA A 447 18.12 -6.13 -10.75
C ALA A 447 18.13 -5.16 -11.93
N ALA A 448 17.85 -3.86 -11.70
CA ALA A 448 17.85 -2.84 -12.75
C ALA A 448 19.24 -2.56 -13.31
N ILE A 449 20.29 -2.61 -12.50
CA ILE A 449 21.68 -2.34 -12.93
C ILE A 449 22.37 -3.58 -13.51
N THR A 450 21.96 -4.78 -13.10
CA THR A 450 22.58 -6.04 -13.59
C THR A 450 21.83 -6.64 -14.79
N GLY A 451 20.53 -6.34 -14.95
CA GLY A 451 19.67 -6.94 -15.97
C GLY A 451 19.19 -8.35 -15.64
N VAL A 452 19.49 -8.81 -14.44
CA VAL A 452 19.13 -10.15 -13.93
C VAL A 452 18.64 -10.04 -12.47
N ILE A 453 17.98 -11.07 -11.96
CA ILE A 453 17.64 -11.15 -10.53
C ILE A 453 18.95 -11.23 -9.73
N THR A 454 19.17 -10.30 -8.83
CA THR A 454 20.43 -10.13 -8.09
C THR A 454 20.16 -9.81 -6.62
N ASP A 455 20.98 -10.35 -5.75
CA ASP A 455 20.95 -10.04 -4.32
C ASP A 455 21.40 -8.59 -4.07
N PRO A 456 20.57 -7.73 -3.49
CA PRO A 456 20.94 -6.32 -3.27
C PRO A 456 22.13 -6.13 -2.32
N ARG A 457 22.44 -7.13 -1.48
CA ARG A 457 23.56 -7.09 -0.53
C ARG A 457 24.92 -7.01 -1.21
N GLU A 458 24.99 -7.37 -2.50
CA GLU A 458 26.22 -7.26 -3.31
C GLU A 458 26.61 -5.79 -3.60
N PHE A 459 25.66 -4.86 -3.45
CA PHE A 459 25.83 -3.42 -3.78
C PHE A 459 25.77 -2.51 -2.54
N MET A 460 25.85 -3.05 -1.33
CA MET A 460 25.68 -2.29 -0.09
C MET A 460 26.96 -2.24 0.75
#